data_2547959dd7c0cd3f398cc867a9568b80
#
_entry.id   2547959dd7c0cd3f398cc867a9568b80
#
_cell.length_a   1.000
_cell.length_b   1.000
_cell.length_c   1.000
_cell.angle_alpha   90.00
_cell.angle_beta   90.00
_cell.angle_gamma   90.00
#
_symmetry.space_group_name_H-M   'P 1'
#
loop_
_entity.id
_entity.type
_entity.pdbx_description
1 polymer ?
#
loop_
_entity_poly.entity_id
_entity_poly.type
_entity_poly.pdbx_seq_one_letter_code
_entity_poly.pdbx_strand_id
1 'polypeptide(L)'
;MGLLDIAALNRAAAELHAENPSVILYGEGWTGGSCPLPEELRAMKKNARELPDFAMFSDDLRDGVKGSVFYDTDCGYVNGKAAERAELIKSVMSGGIWREDVGRASAECWTDKPQQSVNYVEAHDNLTLYDKLRSSMPEASGAEIIAADKLAAAIVFLSQGVPFIQAGQEILRSKTAPDGSFVHDSYNSPDSVNSIKWNDVTLRRGVMEYYRGLIAVRKFFPQFRMRDAESIRKIRFETLEGGAVAADFGGLLLIVNPAAHPLRYENGRRMMVYADHITAGIRPLFIADGAVSVAPRGIILAEYR
;
A
#
# COMPACT_ATOMS: atom_id res chain seq x y z
N MET A 1 9.41 -15.51 -9.39
CA MET A 1 10.68 -14.94 -9.92
C MET A 1 11.89 -15.44 -9.14
N GLY A 2 11.83 -15.56 -7.84
CA GLY A 2 12.96 -15.93 -6.96
C GLY A 2 13.67 -17.28 -7.21
N LEU A 3 13.25 -18.05 -8.19
CA LEU A 3 13.96 -19.26 -8.67
C LEU A 3 14.75 -19.02 -9.96
N LEU A 4 14.64 -17.84 -10.58
CA LEU A 4 15.25 -17.52 -11.86
C LEU A 4 16.65 -16.92 -11.68
N ASP A 5 17.48 -17.12 -12.70
CA ASP A 5 18.85 -16.60 -12.77
C ASP A 5 18.86 -15.08 -13.03
N ILE A 6 19.60 -14.35 -12.20
CA ILE A 6 19.73 -12.89 -12.27
C ILE A 6 20.30 -12.45 -13.64
N ALA A 7 21.33 -13.12 -14.15
CA ALA A 7 21.96 -12.73 -15.41
C ALA A 7 21.00 -12.95 -16.60
N ALA A 8 20.20 -14.01 -16.57
CA ALA A 8 19.19 -14.27 -17.59
C ALA A 8 18.10 -13.20 -17.58
N LEU A 9 17.62 -12.80 -16.40
CA LEU A 9 16.60 -11.75 -16.27
C LEU A 9 17.14 -10.38 -16.72
N ASN A 10 18.38 -10.02 -16.37
CA ASN A 10 18.98 -8.78 -16.80
C ASN A 10 19.15 -8.71 -18.32
N ARG A 11 19.49 -9.82 -18.99
CA ARG A 11 19.51 -9.88 -20.47
C ARG A 11 18.12 -9.68 -21.05
N ALA A 12 17.12 -10.36 -20.53
CA ALA A 12 15.71 -10.19 -20.97
C ALA A 12 15.23 -8.75 -20.76
N ALA A 13 15.55 -8.12 -19.63
CA ALA A 13 15.23 -6.73 -19.37
C ALA A 13 15.87 -5.79 -20.40
N ALA A 14 17.15 -6.00 -20.71
CA ALA A 14 17.86 -5.16 -21.69
C ALA A 14 17.25 -5.27 -23.09
N GLU A 15 16.86 -6.48 -23.53
CA GLU A 15 16.19 -6.69 -24.81
C GLU A 15 14.80 -6.02 -24.86
N LEU A 16 13.99 -6.20 -23.79
CA LEU A 16 12.66 -5.59 -23.71
C LEU A 16 12.73 -4.06 -23.66
N HIS A 17 13.67 -3.49 -22.93
CA HIS A 17 13.85 -2.04 -22.85
C HIS A 17 14.45 -1.44 -24.12
N ALA A 18 15.20 -2.22 -24.91
CA ALA A 18 15.62 -1.78 -26.24
C ALA A 18 14.45 -1.57 -27.20
N GLU A 19 13.42 -2.44 -27.11
CA GLU A 19 12.20 -2.31 -27.89
C GLU A 19 11.24 -1.24 -27.32
N ASN A 20 11.07 -1.23 -25.99
CA ASN A 20 10.19 -0.26 -25.31
C ASN A 20 10.74 0.07 -23.91
N PRO A 21 11.42 1.20 -23.73
CA PRO A 21 12.02 1.60 -22.46
C PRO A 21 10.99 1.92 -21.35
N SER A 22 9.71 1.97 -21.67
CA SER A 22 8.65 2.21 -20.69
C SER A 22 8.01 0.94 -20.11
N VAL A 23 8.44 -0.24 -20.55
CA VAL A 23 7.96 -1.52 -19.99
C VAL A 23 8.33 -1.60 -18.51
N ILE A 24 7.34 -1.95 -17.67
CA ILE A 24 7.55 -2.22 -16.26
C ILE A 24 7.69 -3.73 -16.08
N LEU A 25 8.85 -4.15 -15.57
CA LEU A 25 9.14 -5.56 -15.25
C LEU A 25 9.01 -5.75 -13.73
N TYR A 26 8.23 -6.74 -13.32
CA TYR A 26 8.03 -7.01 -11.91
C TYR A 26 7.70 -8.47 -11.64
N GLY A 27 7.84 -8.89 -10.39
CA GLY A 27 7.46 -10.24 -9.98
C GLY A 27 7.69 -10.52 -8.51
N GLU A 28 7.45 -11.75 -8.12
CA GLU A 28 7.63 -12.24 -6.76
C GLU A 28 9.10 -12.52 -6.47
N GLY A 29 9.67 -11.80 -5.52
CA GLY A 29 11.07 -11.92 -5.11
C GLY A 29 11.34 -13.00 -4.07
N TRP A 30 10.49 -14.01 -3.95
CA TRP A 30 10.64 -15.17 -3.06
C TRP A 30 10.62 -16.48 -3.82
N THR A 31 10.98 -17.58 -3.13
CA THR A 31 11.04 -18.92 -3.70
C THR A 31 9.81 -19.73 -3.29
N GLY A 32 9.06 -20.23 -4.27
CA GLY A 32 7.95 -21.18 -4.07
C GLY A 32 8.34 -22.65 -4.19
N GLY A 33 9.63 -22.99 -4.13
CA GLY A 33 10.12 -24.36 -4.29
C GLY A 33 11.64 -24.50 -4.25
N SER A 34 12.16 -25.67 -4.60
CA SER A 34 13.59 -25.94 -4.69
C SER A 34 14.20 -25.43 -5.99
N CYS A 35 15.44 -24.97 -5.93
CA CYS A 35 16.18 -24.49 -7.09
C CYS A 35 17.66 -24.91 -6.95
N PRO A 36 18.30 -25.48 -8.00
CA PRO A 36 19.70 -25.88 -7.96
C PRO A 36 20.69 -24.70 -8.03
N LEU A 37 20.21 -23.50 -8.43
CA LEU A 37 21.05 -22.31 -8.45
C LEU A 37 21.45 -21.89 -7.03
N PRO A 38 22.70 -21.44 -6.81
CA PRO A 38 23.10 -20.75 -5.58
C PRO A 38 22.20 -19.55 -5.28
N GLU A 39 21.95 -19.29 -4.00
CA GLU A 39 21.02 -18.22 -3.60
C GLU A 39 21.42 -16.81 -4.08
N GLU A 40 22.72 -16.55 -4.15
CA GLU A 40 23.28 -15.30 -4.63
C GLU A 40 23.03 -15.04 -6.12
N LEU A 41 22.73 -16.08 -6.89
CA LEU A 41 22.40 -15.99 -8.33
C LEU A 41 20.90 -15.95 -8.60
N ARG A 42 20.08 -16.11 -7.56
CA ARG A 42 18.60 -16.13 -7.71
C ARG A 42 18.00 -14.72 -7.64
N ALA A 43 16.98 -14.49 -8.44
CA ALA A 43 16.22 -13.24 -8.47
C ALA A 43 15.30 -13.07 -7.24
N MET A 44 15.89 -13.14 -6.06
CA MET A 44 15.24 -12.97 -4.77
C MET A 44 15.27 -11.50 -4.33
N LYS A 45 14.34 -11.09 -3.48
CA LYS A 45 14.25 -9.71 -2.94
C LYS A 45 15.56 -9.26 -2.28
N LYS A 46 16.26 -10.14 -1.56
CA LYS A 46 17.58 -9.83 -0.98
C LYS A 46 18.66 -9.46 -2.01
N ASN A 47 18.50 -9.90 -3.26
CA ASN A 47 19.41 -9.63 -4.37
C ASN A 47 18.87 -8.55 -5.34
N ALA A 48 17.85 -7.78 -4.94
CA ALA A 48 17.17 -6.82 -5.82
C ALA A 48 18.10 -5.75 -6.40
N ARG A 49 19.20 -5.43 -5.71
CA ARG A 49 20.21 -4.48 -6.21
C ARG A 49 20.91 -4.96 -7.47
N GLU A 50 21.01 -6.29 -7.66
CA GLU A 50 21.55 -6.92 -8.87
C GLU A 50 20.52 -7.00 -10.02
N LEU A 51 19.27 -6.59 -9.77
CA LEU A 51 18.15 -6.60 -10.71
C LEU A 51 17.56 -5.19 -10.85
N PRO A 52 18.33 -4.21 -11.35
CA PRO A 52 17.95 -2.78 -11.29
C PRO A 52 16.67 -2.43 -12.05
N ASP A 53 16.25 -3.26 -12.99
CA ASP A 53 15.10 -3.03 -13.86
C ASP A 53 13.86 -3.83 -13.44
N PHE A 54 13.97 -4.64 -12.39
CA PHE A 54 12.84 -5.41 -11.87
C PHE A 54 12.31 -4.85 -10.56
N ALA A 55 11.00 -4.69 -10.50
CA ALA A 55 10.28 -4.41 -9.26
C ALA A 55 9.83 -5.73 -8.58
N MET A 56 9.71 -5.71 -7.26
CA MET A 56 9.32 -6.87 -6.47
C MET A 56 8.21 -6.50 -5.50
N PHE A 57 7.31 -7.44 -5.26
CA PHE A 57 6.21 -7.26 -4.32
C PHE A 57 6.73 -7.00 -2.91
N SER A 58 6.21 -5.93 -2.26
CA SER A 58 6.54 -5.55 -0.89
C SER A 58 5.60 -6.25 0.09
N ASP A 59 5.98 -7.44 0.53
CA ASP A 59 5.29 -8.17 1.60
C ASP A 59 5.33 -7.41 2.94
N ASP A 60 6.38 -6.62 3.19
CA ASP A 60 6.46 -5.73 4.36
C ASP A 60 5.32 -4.71 4.37
N LEU A 61 4.98 -4.11 3.20
CA LEU A 61 3.83 -3.21 3.12
C LEU A 61 2.52 -3.98 3.30
N ARG A 62 2.36 -5.10 2.60
CA ARG A 62 1.17 -5.93 2.68
C ARG A 62 0.86 -6.32 4.13
N ASP A 63 1.80 -6.93 4.80
CA ASP A 63 1.62 -7.46 6.16
C ASP A 63 1.67 -6.36 7.21
N GLY A 64 2.43 -5.31 6.98
CA GLY A 64 2.45 -4.11 7.82
C GLY A 64 1.09 -3.42 7.87
N VAL A 65 0.41 -3.33 6.75
CA VAL A 65 -0.89 -2.64 6.63
C VAL A 65 -2.04 -3.49 7.18
N LYS A 66 -2.17 -4.76 6.73
CA LYS A 66 -3.37 -5.59 7.03
C LYS A 66 -3.13 -6.77 7.97
N GLY A 67 -1.88 -7.00 8.41
CA GLY A 67 -1.47 -8.19 9.17
C GLY A 67 -1.02 -9.33 8.26
N SER A 68 -0.36 -10.32 8.86
CA SER A 68 0.19 -11.48 8.17
C SER A 68 -0.86 -12.23 7.35
N VAL A 69 -0.51 -12.64 6.15
CA VAL A 69 -1.37 -13.47 5.29
C VAL A 69 -1.46 -14.92 5.75
N PHE A 70 -0.58 -15.37 6.63
CA PHE A 70 -0.55 -16.74 7.16
C PHE A 70 -1.52 -16.95 8.33
N TYR A 71 -2.11 -15.88 8.86
CA TYR A 71 -3.06 -15.92 9.98
C TYR A 71 -4.23 -14.97 9.73
N ASP A 72 -5.42 -15.49 9.53
CA ASP A 72 -6.62 -14.71 9.15
C ASP A 72 -6.98 -13.60 10.13
N THR A 73 -6.79 -13.88 11.42
CA THR A 73 -7.12 -12.95 12.51
C THR A 73 -5.97 -12.03 12.88
N ASP A 74 -4.76 -12.20 12.31
CA ASP A 74 -3.66 -11.27 12.60
C ASP A 74 -3.96 -9.89 12.05
N CYS A 75 -3.64 -8.87 12.87
CA CYS A 75 -3.87 -7.47 12.57
C CYS A 75 -2.60 -6.77 12.10
N GLY A 76 -2.78 -5.77 11.26
CA GLY A 76 -1.75 -4.80 10.88
C GLY A 76 -2.13 -3.39 11.34
N TYR A 77 -1.59 -2.42 10.67
CA TYR A 77 -1.74 -0.99 11.01
C TYR A 77 -3.19 -0.50 10.94
N VAL A 78 -3.96 -0.89 9.93
CA VAL A 78 -5.31 -0.37 9.70
C VAL A 78 -6.39 -1.07 10.52
N ASN A 79 -6.08 -2.23 11.13
CA ASN A 79 -7.05 -3.13 11.74
C ASN A 79 -6.68 -3.62 13.16
N GLY A 80 -5.79 -2.91 13.88
CA GLY A 80 -5.63 -3.17 15.30
C GLY A 80 -4.24 -2.98 15.89
N LYS A 81 -3.16 -2.96 15.10
CA LYS A 81 -1.77 -2.81 15.58
C LYS A 81 -1.14 -1.46 15.19
N ALA A 82 -1.89 -0.39 15.33
CA ALA A 82 -1.50 0.94 14.86
C ALA A 82 -0.16 1.42 15.45
N ALA A 83 -0.06 1.47 16.78
CA ALA A 83 1.14 1.97 17.46
C ALA A 83 2.37 1.07 17.21
N GLU A 84 2.17 -0.25 17.20
CA GLU A 84 3.24 -1.24 16.97
C GLU A 84 3.79 -1.18 15.54
N ARG A 85 2.99 -0.73 14.58
CA ARG A 85 3.31 -0.72 13.16
C ARG A 85 3.67 0.67 12.60
N ALA A 86 3.57 1.74 13.38
CA ALA A 86 3.80 3.11 12.91
C ALA A 86 5.18 3.28 12.24
N GLU A 87 6.25 2.74 12.84
CA GLU A 87 7.60 2.83 12.27
C GLU A 87 7.72 2.01 10.97
N LEU A 88 7.11 0.83 10.91
CA LEU A 88 7.06 0.02 9.69
C LEU A 88 6.32 0.78 8.57
N ILE A 89 5.21 1.45 8.90
CA ILE A 89 4.45 2.23 7.91
C ILE A 89 5.29 3.37 7.34
N LYS A 90 6.05 4.11 8.17
CA LYS A 90 6.99 5.14 7.67
C LYS A 90 8.03 4.54 6.71
N SER A 91 8.58 3.38 7.05
CA SER A 91 9.54 2.66 6.21
C SER A 91 8.93 2.26 4.86
N VAL A 92 7.78 1.59 4.86
CA VAL A 92 7.14 1.13 3.61
C VAL A 92 6.60 2.28 2.78
N MET A 93 6.14 3.38 3.41
CA MET A 93 5.77 4.61 2.70
C MET A 93 6.97 5.26 1.99
N SER A 94 8.19 5.00 2.44
CA SER A 94 9.42 5.41 1.78
C SER A 94 9.83 4.49 0.61
N GLY A 95 9.01 3.51 0.22
CA GLY A 95 9.28 2.61 -0.91
C GLY A 95 10.43 1.64 -0.65
N GLY A 96 10.67 1.23 0.60
CA GLY A 96 11.77 0.35 0.98
C GLY A 96 13.15 1.02 1.00
N ILE A 97 13.21 2.35 0.85
CA ILE A 97 14.46 3.13 0.92
C ILE A 97 14.92 3.23 2.38
N TRP A 98 16.20 2.95 2.59
CA TRP A 98 16.80 3.11 3.91
C TRP A 98 16.86 4.57 4.38
N ARG A 99 16.49 4.79 5.66
CA ARG A 99 16.49 6.09 6.33
C ARG A 99 17.00 5.93 7.76
N GLU A 100 17.80 6.89 8.22
CA GLU A 100 18.32 6.90 9.59
C GLU A 100 17.24 7.25 10.63
N ASP A 101 16.28 8.10 10.23
CA ASP A 101 15.24 8.66 11.09
C ASP A 101 13.97 7.78 11.19
N VAL A 102 13.97 6.62 10.52
CA VAL A 102 12.86 5.67 10.55
C VAL A 102 13.32 4.37 11.18
N GLY A 103 12.69 3.99 12.28
CA GLY A 103 13.00 2.75 13.00
C GLY A 103 12.82 1.53 12.11
N ARG A 104 13.77 0.60 12.20
CA ARG A 104 13.72 -0.69 11.50
C ARG A 104 12.79 -1.62 12.27
N ALA A 105 11.48 -1.62 11.95
CA ALA A 105 10.57 -2.53 12.62
C ALA A 105 10.60 -3.97 12.07
N SER A 106 11.02 -4.20 10.84
CA SER A 106 11.28 -5.49 10.16
C SER A 106 11.54 -5.33 8.67
N ALA A 107 11.19 -4.20 8.08
CA ALA A 107 11.42 -3.97 6.66
C ALA A 107 12.93 -3.92 6.39
N GLU A 108 13.47 -4.92 5.75
CA GLU A 108 14.79 -4.84 5.17
C GLU A 108 14.77 -3.77 4.08
N CYS A 109 15.69 -2.82 4.17
CA CYS A 109 15.94 -1.88 3.09
C CYS A 109 16.68 -2.61 1.96
N TRP A 110 15.91 -3.22 1.09
CA TRP A 110 16.41 -4.12 0.06
C TRP A 110 16.72 -3.42 -1.26
N THR A 111 16.32 -2.18 -1.42
CA THR A 111 16.54 -1.39 -2.65
C THR A 111 16.95 0.05 -2.35
N ASP A 112 17.69 0.65 -3.29
CA ASP A 112 17.98 2.08 -3.35
C ASP A 112 17.12 2.82 -4.41
N LYS A 113 16.24 2.08 -5.09
CA LYS A 113 15.35 2.58 -6.15
C LYS A 113 13.89 2.34 -5.73
N PRO A 114 13.10 3.38 -5.45
CA PRO A 114 11.71 3.20 -5.03
C PRO A 114 10.86 2.48 -6.09
N GLN A 115 11.23 2.59 -7.36
CA GLN A 115 10.56 1.90 -8.47
C GLN A 115 10.63 0.37 -8.37
N GLN A 116 11.53 -0.17 -7.57
CA GLN A 116 11.63 -1.62 -7.34
C GLN A 116 10.60 -2.13 -6.31
N SER A 117 9.92 -1.25 -5.56
CA SER A 117 8.89 -1.65 -4.61
C SER A 117 7.51 -1.67 -5.26
N VAL A 118 6.90 -2.84 -5.40
CA VAL A 118 5.48 -3.00 -5.78
C VAL A 118 4.66 -3.01 -4.49
N ASN A 119 3.94 -1.92 -4.27
CA ASN A 119 3.13 -1.69 -3.07
C ASN A 119 1.73 -2.28 -3.26
N TYR A 120 1.33 -3.19 -2.39
CA TYR A 120 0.04 -3.86 -2.49
C TYR A 120 -0.47 -4.32 -1.12
N VAL A 121 -1.74 -4.60 -1.03
CA VAL A 121 -2.39 -5.21 0.14
C VAL A 121 -3.23 -6.42 -0.25
N GLU A 122 -3.50 -6.59 -1.55
CA GLU A 122 -4.26 -7.69 -2.11
C GLU A 122 -3.65 -8.12 -3.45
N ALA A 123 -3.59 -9.42 -3.70
CA ALA A 123 -3.21 -10.04 -4.96
C ALA A 123 -4.07 -11.29 -5.20
N HIS A 124 -3.69 -12.15 -6.15
CA HIS A 124 -4.43 -13.39 -6.46
C HIS A 124 -4.36 -14.43 -5.34
N ASP A 125 -3.26 -14.45 -4.56
CA ASP A 125 -3.06 -15.35 -3.43
C ASP A 125 -3.69 -14.81 -2.14
N ASN A 126 -4.02 -15.71 -1.24
CA ASN A 126 -4.57 -15.46 0.10
C ASN A 126 -5.93 -14.74 0.09
N LEU A 127 -6.39 -14.30 1.26
CA LEU A 127 -7.63 -13.56 1.39
C LEU A 127 -7.57 -12.21 0.68
N THR A 128 -8.70 -11.79 0.08
CA THR A 128 -8.87 -10.41 -0.36
C THR A 128 -8.67 -9.44 0.81
N LEU A 129 -8.43 -8.18 0.55
CA LEU A 129 -8.34 -7.18 1.62
C LEU A 129 -9.62 -7.15 2.44
N TYR A 130 -10.77 -7.12 1.79
CA TYR A 130 -12.08 -7.11 2.45
C TYR A 130 -12.30 -8.33 3.34
N ASP A 131 -12.00 -9.55 2.84
CA ASP A 131 -12.16 -10.79 3.61
C ASP A 131 -11.20 -10.84 4.80
N LYS A 132 -9.95 -10.38 4.62
CA LYS A 132 -8.97 -10.27 5.70
C LYS A 132 -9.43 -9.30 6.80
N LEU A 133 -9.95 -8.13 6.43
CA LEU A 133 -10.47 -7.16 7.39
C LEU A 133 -11.69 -7.73 8.14
N ARG A 134 -12.59 -8.45 7.44
CA ARG A 134 -13.73 -9.12 8.07
C ARG A 134 -13.29 -10.19 9.07
N SER A 135 -12.25 -10.96 8.76
CA SER A 135 -11.71 -12.00 9.63
C SER A 135 -10.97 -11.44 10.86
N SER A 136 -10.23 -10.34 10.67
CA SER A 136 -9.39 -9.75 11.72
C SER A 136 -10.11 -8.71 12.58
N MET A 137 -11.31 -8.24 12.15
CA MET A 137 -12.13 -7.27 12.86
C MET A 137 -13.58 -7.79 13.00
N PRO A 138 -13.81 -8.94 13.66
CA PRO A 138 -15.12 -9.62 13.66
C PRO A 138 -16.24 -8.78 14.27
N GLU A 139 -15.93 -7.89 15.22
CA GLU A 139 -16.89 -7.03 15.90
C GLU A 139 -17.11 -5.68 15.21
N ALA A 140 -16.34 -5.39 14.14
CA ALA A 140 -16.44 -4.12 13.45
C ALA A 140 -17.70 -4.04 12.57
N SER A 141 -18.30 -2.86 12.57
CA SER A 141 -19.38 -2.53 11.63
C SER A 141 -18.90 -2.54 10.17
N GLY A 142 -19.82 -2.70 9.24
CA GLY A 142 -19.50 -2.59 7.81
C GLY A 142 -18.87 -1.24 7.44
N ALA A 143 -19.23 -0.15 8.12
CA ALA A 143 -18.65 1.16 7.90
C ALA A 143 -17.17 1.21 8.34
N GLU A 144 -16.83 0.58 9.46
CA GLU A 144 -15.45 0.50 9.95
C GLU A 144 -14.56 -0.36 9.05
N ILE A 145 -15.09 -1.47 8.51
CA ILE A 145 -14.40 -2.30 7.51
C ILE A 145 -14.10 -1.47 6.24
N ILE A 146 -15.10 -0.74 5.74
CA ILE A 146 -14.93 0.14 4.58
C ILE A 146 -13.91 1.25 4.86
N ALA A 147 -13.91 1.83 6.06
CA ALA A 147 -12.92 2.84 6.44
C ALA A 147 -11.50 2.27 6.48
N ALA A 148 -11.32 1.06 7.03
CA ALA A 148 -10.03 0.36 7.05
C ALA A 148 -9.54 0.00 5.65
N ASP A 149 -10.42 -0.43 4.75
CA ASP A 149 -10.12 -0.70 3.34
C ASP A 149 -9.63 0.56 2.61
N LYS A 150 -10.38 1.66 2.73
CA LYS A 150 -10.02 2.96 2.16
C LYS A 150 -8.70 3.49 2.70
N LEU A 151 -8.43 3.30 3.99
CA LEU A 151 -7.17 3.67 4.62
C LEU A 151 -6.00 2.85 4.07
N ALA A 152 -6.18 1.53 3.90
CA ALA A 152 -5.19 0.65 3.29
C ALA A 152 -4.89 1.08 1.84
N ALA A 153 -5.93 1.38 1.05
CA ALA A 153 -5.77 1.91 -0.31
C ALA A 153 -4.99 3.24 -0.31
N ALA A 154 -5.30 4.16 0.60
CA ALA A 154 -4.58 5.43 0.71
C ALA A 154 -3.08 5.21 0.98
N ILE A 155 -2.72 4.29 1.86
CA ILE A 155 -1.32 3.94 2.12
C ILE A 155 -0.66 3.38 0.85
N VAL A 156 -1.31 2.47 0.11
CA VAL A 156 -0.77 1.92 -1.15
C VAL A 156 -0.53 3.02 -2.18
N PHE A 157 -1.53 3.86 -2.43
CA PHE A 157 -1.45 4.87 -3.50
C PHE A 157 -0.58 6.08 -3.15
N LEU A 158 -0.46 6.43 -1.87
CA LEU A 158 0.26 7.62 -1.42
C LEU A 158 1.65 7.32 -0.84
N SER A 159 2.12 6.09 -0.97
CA SER A 159 3.50 5.69 -0.69
C SER A 159 4.39 5.84 -1.92
N GLN A 160 5.71 5.90 -1.71
CA GLN A 160 6.70 5.79 -2.78
C GLN A 160 6.72 4.36 -3.32
N GLY A 161 7.08 4.18 -4.59
CA GLY A 161 7.07 2.87 -5.25
C GLY A 161 5.95 2.75 -6.29
N VAL A 162 5.67 1.54 -6.74
CA VAL A 162 4.68 1.21 -7.78
C VAL A 162 3.41 0.66 -7.11
N PRO A 163 2.27 1.36 -7.13
CA PRO A 163 1.04 0.85 -6.55
C PRO A 163 0.47 -0.29 -7.41
N PHE A 164 -0.02 -1.31 -6.74
CA PHE A 164 -0.67 -2.47 -7.34
C PHE A 164 -1.98 -2.75 -6.58
N ILE A 165 -3.05 -3.05 -7.31
CA ILE A 165 -4.32 -3.53 -6.77
C ILE A 165 -4.82 -4.74 -7.56
N GLN A 166 -5.45 -5.68 -6.90
CA GLN A 166 -6.20 -6.73 -7.58
C GLN A 166 -7.52 -6.16 -8.10
N ALA A 167 -7.94 -6.58 -9.31
CA ALA A 167 -9.22 -6.18 -9.87
C ALA A 167 -10.39 -6.59 -8.94
N GLY A 168 -11.20 -5.62 -8.57
CA GLY A 168 -12.31 -5.77 -7.63
C GLY A 168 -12.00 -5.30 -6.20
N GLN A 169 -10.75 -5.03 -5.83
CA GLN A 169 -10.40 -4.46 -4.53
C GLN A 169 -11.15 -3.15 -4.30
N GLU A 170 -11.29 -2.32 -5.34
CA GLU A 170 -11.99 -1.03 -5.32
C GLU A 170 -13.51 -1.13 -5.12
N ILE A 171 -14.06 -2.33 -5.16
CA ILE A 171 -15.48 -2.62 -4.90
C ILE A 171 -15.67 -3.63 -3.76
N LEU A 172 -14.66 -3.80 -2.90
CA LEU A 172 -14.69 -4.71 -1.75
C LEU A 172 -14.95 -6.17 -2.17
N ARG A 173 -14.25 -6.65 -3.19
CA ARG A 173 -14.38 -8.02 -3.67
C ARG A 173 -14.15 -9.02 -2.54
N SER A 174 -15.06 -10.00 -2.45
CA SER A 174 -14.96 -11.13 -1.53
C SER A 174 -14.87 -12.44 -2.30
N LYS A 175 -14.08 -13.37 -1.81
CA LYS A 175 -13.96 -14.74 -2.31
C LYS A 175 -14.57 -15.70 -1.28
N THR A 176 -15.89 -15.83 -1.31
CA THR A 176 -16.66 -16.59 -0.32
C THR A 176 -17.10 -17.92 -0.92
N ALA A 177 -16.85 -19.03 -0.21
CA ALA A 177 -17.37 -20.36 -0.54
C ALA A 177 -18.87 -20.46 -0.23
N PRO A 178 -19.58 -21.50 -0.74
CA PRO A 178 -21.02 -21.70 -0.49
C PRO A 178 -21.40 -21.83 1.00
N ASP A 179 -20.50 -22.28 1.85
CA ASP A 179 -20.68 -22.39 3.30
C ASP A 179 -20.45 -21.07 4.05
N GLY A 180 -20.08 -20.00 3.34
CA GLY A 180 -19.82 -18.69 3.90
C GLY A 180 -18.39 -18.47 4.37
N SER A 181 -17.51 -19.46 4.27
CA SER A 181 -16.08 -19.30 4.60
C SER A 181 -15.35 -18.50 3.51
N PHE A 182 -14.26 -17.83 3.87
CA PHE A 182 -13.39 -17.13 2.94
C PHE A 182 -12.36 -18.09 2.34
N VAL A 183 -12.07 -17.93 1.03
CA VAL A 183 -11.18 -18.82 0.29
C VAL A 183 -9.82 -18.20 0.11
N HIS A 184 -8.78 -18.85 0.64
CA HIS A 184 -7.38 -18.43 0.49
C HIS A 184 -6.82 -18.74 -0.91
N ASP A 185 -6.80 -20.02 -1.27
CA ASP A 185 -6.18 -20.51 -2.49
C ASP A 185 -7.23 -20.67 -3.59
N SER A 186 -7.74 -19.54 -4.06
CA SER A 186 -8.88 -19.53 -4.98
C SER A 186 -8.51 -19.80 -6.44
N TYR A 187 -7.23 -20.03 -6.77
CA TYR A 187 -6.75 -20.13 -8.15
C TYR A 187 -7.47 -21.20 -8.99
N ASN A 188 -7.93 -22.28 -8.37
CA ASN A 188 -8.69 -23.35 -9.01
C ASN A 188 -10.17 -23.39 -8.58
N SER A 189 -10.67 -22.34 -7.92
CA SER A 189 -12.06 -22.24 -7.50
C SER A 189 -12.96 -21.87 -8.69
N PRO A 190 -14.25 -22.22 -8.63
CA PRO A 190 -15.21 -21.91 -9.70
C PRO A 190 -15.50 -20.40 -9.80
N ASP A 191 -16.15 -19.99 -10.88
CA ASP A 191 -16.56 -18.59 -11.13
C ASP A 191 -17.46 -18.03 -10.04
N SER A 192 -18.22 -18.87 -9.33
CA SER A 192 -19.02 -18.45 -8.18
C SER A 192 -18.17 -17.78 -7.08
N VAL A 193 -16.91 -18.20 -6.94
CA VAL A 193 -15.91 -17.61 -6.02
C VAL A 193 -15.11 -16.52 -6.73
N ASN A 194 -14.56 -16.81 -7.92
CA ASN A 194 -13.54 -15.99 -8.55
C ASN A 194 -14.05 -14.85 -9.43
N SER A 195 -15.32 -14.91 -9.93
CA SER A 195 -15.82 -13.84 -10.78
C SER A 195 -15.98 -12.51 -10.04
N ILE A 196 -15.73 -11.41 -10.75
CA ILE A 196 -16.04 -10.06 -10.25
C ILE A 196 -17.57 -9.90 -10.28
N LYS A 197 -18.14 -9.51 -9.13
CA LYS A 197 -19.57 -9.27 -9.00
C LYS A 197 -19.88 -7.84 -9.45
N TRP A 198 -20.11 -7.64 -10.74
CA TRP A 198 -20.30 -6.30 -11.34
C TRP A 198 -21.42 -5.47 -10.72
N ASN A 199 -22.43 -6.10 -10.12
CA ASN A 199 -23.46 -5.39 -9.36
C ASN A 199 -22.88 -4.63 -8.15
N ASP A 200 -21.75 -5.08 -7.60
CA ASP A 200 -21.08 -4.42 -6.46
C ASP A 200 -20.53 -3.04 -6.85
N VAL A 201 -20.27 -2.79 -8.11
CA VAL A 201 -19.89 -1.44 -8.62
C VAL A 201 -20.93 -0.41 -8.24
N THR A 202 -22.21 -0.72 -8.38
CA THR A 202 -23.29 0.20 -7.99
C THR A 202 -23.41 0.31 -6.47
N LEU A 203 -23.36 -0.82 -5.77
CA LEU A 203 -23.49 -0.88 -4.31
C LEU A 203 -22.31 -0.23 -3.59
N ARG A 204 -21.12 -0.33 -4.14
CA ARG A 204 -19.86 0.14 -3.57
C ARG A 204 -19.28 1.38 -4.29
N ARG A 205 -20.12 2.09 -5.03
CA ARG A 205 -19.70 3.24 -5.84
C ARG A 205 -18.85 4.24 -5.07
N GLY A 206 -19.19 4.54 -3.82
CA GLY A 206 -18.42 5.47 -3.00
C GLY A 206 -16.98 5.00 -2.70
N VAL A 207 -16.75 3.69 -2.59
CA VAL A 207 -15.41 3.12 -2.42
C VAL A 207 -14.65 3.24 -3.74
N MET A 208 -15.24 2.83 -4.85
CA MET A 208 -14.63 2.93 -6.18
C MET A 208 -14.24 4.38 -6.54
N GLU A 209 -15.12 5.35 -6.28
CA GLU A 209 -14.83 6.77 -6.54
C GLU A 209 -13.68 7.28 -5.65
N TYR A 210 -13.55 6.77 -4.42
CA TYR A 210 -12.42 7.08 -3.55
C TYR A 210 -11.10 6.57 -4.13
N TYR A 211 -11.05 5.31 -4.60
CA TYR A 211 -9.87 4.75 -5.31
C TYR A 211 -9.52 5.57 -6.55
N ARG A 212 -10.51 5.94 -7.37
CA ARG A 212 -10.30 6.83 -8.53
C ARG A 212 -9.70 8.16 -8.13
N GLY A 213 -10.18 8.73 -7.03
CA GLY A 213 -9.66 9.96 -6.45
C GLY A 213 -8.21 9.84 -6.00
N LEU A 214 -7.84 8.76 -5.30
CA LEU A 214 -6.46 8.50 -4.90
C LEU A 214 -5.52 8.35 -6.11
N ILE A 215 -5.96 7.67 -7.18
CA ILE A 215 -5.22 7.56 -8.43
C ILE A 215 -5.01 8.95 -9.05
N ALA A 216 -6.04 9.78 -9.08
CA ALA A 216 -5.94 11.15 -9.60
C ALA A 216 -4.98 12.00 -8.77
N VAL A 217 -5.06 11.93 -7.44
CA VAL A 217 -4.15 12.59 -6.49
C VAL A 217 -2.70 12.18 -6.76
N ARG A 218 -2.43 10.86 -6.85
CA ARG A 218 -1.08 10.35 -7.12
C ARG A 218 -0.52 10.83 -8.46
N LYS A 219 -1.38 10.93 -9.50
CA LYS A 219 -0.98 11.46 -10.81
C LYS A 219 -0.73 12.97 -10.77
N PHE A 220 -1.48 13.71 -9.96
CA PHE A 220 -1.38 15.15 -9.87
C PHE A 220 -0.17 15.61 -9.03
N PHE A 221 0.06 15.00 -7.87
CA PHE A 221 1.14 15.35 -6.96
C PHE A 221 2.41 14.50 -7.25
N PRO A 222 3.46 15.08 -7.86
CA PRO A 222 4.69 14.34 -8.18
C PRO A 222 5.43 13.84 -6.94
N GLN A 223 5.18 14.42 -5.76
CA GLN A 223 5.74 14.02 -4.48
C GLN A 223 5.48 12.54 -4.13
N PHE A 224 4.43 11.92 -4.68
CA PHE A 224 4.15 10.49 -4.50
C PHE A 224 4.86 9.60 -5.51
N ARG A 225 5.67 10.16 -6.40
CA ARG A 225 6.35 9.45 -7.50
C ARG A 225 7.81 9.86 -7.63
N MET A 226 8.48 10.04 -6.47
CA MET A 226 9.91 10.33 -6.43
C MET A 226 10.71 9.16 -7.03
N ARG A 227 11.80 9.46 -7.72
CA ARG A 227 12.57 8.47 -8.46
C ARG A 227 13.90 8.12 -7.83
N ASP A 228 14.31 8.85 -6.82
CA ASP A 228 15.61 8.72 -6.20
C ASP A 228 15.51 8.73 -4.66
N ALA A 229 16.45 8.03 -4.05
CA ALA A 229 16.51 7.88 -2.60
C ALA A 229 16.81 9.20 -1.87
N GLU A 230 17.55 10.12 -2.49
CA GLU A 230 17.90 11.41 -1.87
C GLU A 230 16.65 12.26 -1.63
N SER A 231 15.78 12.35 -2.66
CA SER A 231 14.49 13.05 -2.53
C SER A 231 13.60 12.43 -1.46
N ILE A 232 13.54 11.09 -1.41
CA ILE A 232 12.73 10.37 -0.42
C ILE A 232 13.25 10.60 1.00
N ARG A 233 14.55 10.67 1.21
CA ARG A 233 15.14 10.95 2.53
C ARG A 233 14.80 12.36 3.06
N LYS A 234 14.34 13.27 2.21
CA LYS A 234 13.87 14.62 2.61
C LYS A 234 12.44 14.65 3.14
N ILE A 235 11.66 13.57 2.97
CA ILE A 235 10.33 13.46 3.56
C ILE A 235 10.49 13.46 5.08
N ARG A 236 9.77 14.31 5.80
CA ARG A 236 9.77 14.32 7.26
C ARG A 236 8.61 13.50 7.78
N PHE A 237 8.90 12.54 8.62
CA PHE A 237 7.88 11.73 9.27
C PHE A 237 7.76 12.08 10.75
N GLU A 238 6.54 12.04 11.25
CA GLU A 238 6.21 12.19 12.65
C GLU A 238 5.23 11.08 13.06
N THR A 239 5.48 10.43 14.22
CA THR A 239 4.51 9.52 14.83
C THR A 239 3.66 10.34 15.79
N LEU A 240 2.35 10.30 15.58
CA LEU A 240 1.36 11.03 16.36
C LEU A 240 0.64 10.08 17.33
N GLU A 241 -0.26 10.64 18.14
CA GLU A 241 -1.10 9.88 19.06
C GLU A 241 -1.83 8.72 18.38
N GLY A 242 -1.99 7.58 19.11
CA GLY A 242 -2.66 6.39 18.59
C GLY A 242 -1.93 5.66 17.46
N GLY A 243 -0.65 5.98 17.23
CA GLY A 243 0.14 5.41 16.15
C GLY A 243 -0.13 6.05 14.78
N ALA A 244 -0.83 7.18 14.73
CA ALA A 244 -1.01 7.91 13.49
C ALA A 244 0.34 8.42 12.96
N VAL A 245 0.45 8.58 11.65
CA VAL A 245 1.68 9.00 10.98
C VAL A 245 1.40 10.25 10.15
N ALA A 246 2.19 11.29 10.35
CA ALA A 246 2.27 12.43 9.46
C ALA A 246 3.52 12.32 8.57
N ALA A 247 3.36 12.57 7.28
CA ALA A 247 4.43 12.62 6.28
C ALA A 247 4.40 13.98 5.57
N ASP A 248 5.45 14.76 5.73
CA ASP A 248 5.59 16.07 5.11
C ASP A 248 6.60 16.01 3.95
N PHE A 249 6.10 16.26 2.76
CA PHE A 249 6.83 16.23 1.49
C PHE A 249 7.36 17.63 1.07
N GLY A 250 7.47 18.56 2.02
CA GLY A 250 7.94 19.92 1.72
C GLY A 250 6.84 20.82 1.15
N GLY A 251 5.74 20.98 1.90
CA GLY A 251 4.57 21.78 1.53
C GLY A 251 3.33 20.95 1.20
N LEU A 252 3.48 19.64 1.04
CA LEU A 252 2.38 18.67 0.94
C LEU A 252 2.44 17.75 2.16
N LEU A 253 1.38 17.73 2.94
CA LEU A 253 1.24 16.97 4.19
C LEU A 253 0.23 15.85 3.99
N LEU A 254 0.62 14.62 4.30
CA LEU A 254 -0.25 13.46 4.42
C LEU A 254 -0.29 13.04 5.89
N ILE A 255 -1.50 12.97 6.47
CA ILE A 255 -1.72 12.41 7.80
C ILE A 255 -2.56 11.15 7.65
N VAL A 256 -2.11 10.07 8.27
CA VAL A 256 -2.77 8.76 8.27
C VAL A 256 -3.16 8.45 9.72
N ASN A 257 -4.46 8.36 9.99
CA ASN A 257 -5.00 8.04 11.32
C ASN A 257 -5.62 6.63 11.31
N PRO A 258 -4.97 5.62 11.88
CA PRO A 258 -5.50 4.25 11.98
C PRO A 258 -6.44 4.05 13.17
N ALA A 259 -6.49 4.99 14.11
CA ALA A 259 -7.25 4.88 15.35
C ALA A 259 -8.77 4.87 15.10
N ALA A 260 -9.53 4.32 16.05
CA ALA A 260 -11.00 4.31 16.04
C ALA A 260 -11.63 5.64 16.51
N HIS A 261 -10.81 6.65 16.80
CA HIS A 261 -11.24 7.99 17.21
C HIS A 261 -10.60 9.07 16.34
N PRO A 262 -11.21 10.25 16.23
CA PRO A 262 -10.61 11.34 15.47
C PRO A 262 -9.31 11.83 16.12
N LEU A 263 -8.38 12.26 15.27
CA LEU A 263 -7.13 12.89 15.67
C LEU A 263 -7.18 14.37 15.29
N ARG A 264 -6.83 15.27 16.21
CA ARG A 264 -6.62 16.68 15.93
C ARG A 264 -5.15 16.93 15.63
N TYR A 265 -4.86 17.51 14.47
CA TYR A 265 -3.52 17.91 14.08
C TYR A 265 -3.42 19.43 13.93
N GLU A 266 -2.43 20.01 14.54
CA GLU A 266 -2.20 21.46 14.53
C GLU A 266 -0.78 21.76 14.00
N ASN A 267 -0.69 22.63 13.01
CA ASN A 267 0.60 23.12 12.50
C ASN A 267 0.67 24.64 12.38
N GLY A 268 -0.38 25.36 12.78
CA GLY A 268 -0.50 26.82 12.73
C GLY A 268 -0.55 27.42 11.33
N ARG A 269 -0.62 26.59 10.28
CA ARG A 269 -0.60 27.01 8.88
C ARG A 269 -1.97 26.85 8.22
N ARG A 270 -2.20 27.63 7.18
CA ARG A 270 -3.36 27.45 6.31
C ARG A 270 -3.14 26.27 5.38
N MET A 271 -4.09 25.34 5.39
CA MET A 271 -4.04 24.07 4.65
C MET A 271 -5.19 23.98 3.64
N MET A 272 -4.88 23.67 2.39
CA MET A 272 -5.85 23.30 1.36
C MET A 272 -5.95 21.78 1.30
N VAL A 273 -7.09 21.23 1.73
CA VAL A 273 -7.31 19.77 1.84
C VAL A 273 -7.81 19.21 0.52
N TYR A 274 -7.17 18.17 0.00
CA TYR A 274 -7.47 17.49 -1.26
C TYR A 274 -8.03 16.09 -1.09
N ALA A 275 -7.75 15.46 0.06
CA ALA A 275 -8.34 14.16 0.40
C ALA A 275 -8.60 14.07 1.90
N ASP A 276 -9.71 13.40 2.22
CA ASP A 276 -10.11 13.02 3.57
C ASP A 276 -10.55 11.52 3.60
N HIS A 277 -11.28 11.08 4.63
CA HIS A 277 -11.80 9.72 4.73
C HIS A 277 -13.00 9.43 3.80
N ILE A 278 -13.62 10.45 3.22
CA ILE A 278 -14.78 10.32 2.33
C ILE A 278 -14.35 10.42 0.88
N THR A 279 -13.60 11.48 0.55
CA THR A 279 -13.33 11.89 -0.83
C THR A 279 -11.84 12.13 -1.02
N ALA A 280 -11.32 11.77 -2.19
CA ALA A 280 -10.00 12.15 -2.68
C ALA A 280 -10.12 12.77 -4.07
N GLY A 281 -9.31 13.78 -4.38
CA GLY A 281 -9.35 14.44 -5.68
C GLY A 281 -8.28 15.52 -5.86
N ILE A 282 -8.29 16.14 -7.04
CA ILE A 282 -7.31 17.18 -7.43
C ILE A 282 -7.82 18.61 -7.26
N ARG A 283 -9.03 18.74 -6.74
CA ARG A 283 -9.61 20.04 -6.36
C ARG A 283 -9.69 20.09 -4.84
N PRO A 284 -9.38 21.23 -4.20
CA PRO A 284 -9.54 21.37 -2.77
C PRO A 284 -10.97 21.06 -2.33
N LEU A 285 -11.11 20.26 -1.29
CA LEU A 285 -12.39 19.94 -0.65
C LEU A 285 -12.81 21.07 0.29
N PHE A 286 -11.86 21.58 1.08
CA PHE A 286 -12.03 22.68 1.99
C PHE A 286 -10.68 23.29 2.38
N ILE A 287 -10.73 24.41 3.10
CA ILE A 287 -9.56 25.06 3.69
C ILE A 287 -9.66 24.92 5.21
N ALA A 288 -8.56 24.56 5.84
CA ALA A 288 -8.40 24.53 7.30
C ALA A 288 -7.36 25.56 7.73
N ASP A 289 -7.65 26.33 8.75
CA ASP A 289 -6.76 27.36 9.29
C ASP A 289 -6.17 26.90 10.63
N GLY A 290 -4.86 26.65 10.63
CA GLY A 290 -4.07 26.29 11.82
C GLY A 290 -4.20 24.84 12.29
N ALA A 291 -5.37 24.22 12.16
CA ALA A 291 -5.65 22.87 12.62
C ALA A 291 -6.62 22.12 11.72
N VAL A 292 -6.55 20.79 11.72
CA VAL A 292 -7.47 19.91 11.00
C VAL A 292 -7.81 18.68 11.84
N SER A 293 -9.03 18.16 11.70
CA SER A 293 -9.46 16.90 12.31
C SER A 293 -9.33 15.77 11.28
N VAL A 294 -8.60 14.72 11.63
CA VAL A 294 -8.47 13.49 10.83
C VAL A 294 -9.45 12.48 11.38
N ALA A 295 -10.40 12.05 10.57
CA ALA A 295 -11.43 11.10 10.98
C ALA A 295 -10.85 9.75 11.43
N PRO A 296 -11.60 8.94 12.22
CA PRO A 296 -11.22 7.57 12.53
C PRO A 296 -10.95 6.75 11.26
N ARG A 297 -9.90 5.96 11.25
CA ARG A 297 -9.45 5.16 10.10
C ARG A 297 -9.47 5.96 8.79
N GLY A 298 -8.91 7.19 8.84
CA GLY A 298 -8.95 8.12 7.73
C GLY A 298 -7.62 8.80 7.46
N ILE A 299 -7.62 9.63 6.44
CA ILE A 299 -6.48 10.47 6.07
C ILE A 299 -6.86 11.94 6.01
N ILE A 300 -5.85 12.79 6.01
CA ILE A 300 -5.89 14.14 5.45
C ILE A 300 -4.69 14.28 4.51
N LEU A 301 -4.96 14.73 3.28
CA LEU A 301 -3.94 15.20 2.36
C LEU A 301 -4.14 16.69 2.11
N ALA A 302 -3.16 17.51 2.41
CA ALA A 302 -3.27 18.95 2.29
C ALA A 302 -1.98 19.60 1.79
N GLU A 303 -2.10 20.60 0.91
CA GLU A 303 -1.04 21.59 0.70
C GLU A 303 -1.13 22.67 1.77
N TYR A 304 0.03 23.12 2.23
CA TYR A 304 0.12 24.24 3.19
C TYR A 304 1.15 25.27 2.74
N ARG A 305 0.95 26.52 3.15
CA ARG A 305 1.83 27.66 2.90
C ARG A 305 2.18 28.39 4.18
#